data_9f621873fef7b1b52df42143322a21a9
#
_entry.id   9f621873fef7b1b52df42143322a21a9
#
_cell.length_a   1.000
_cell.length_b   1.000
_cell.length_c   1.000
_cell.angle_alpha   90.00
_cell.angle_beta   90.00
_cell.angle_gamma   90.00
#
_symmetry.space_group_name_H-M   'P 1'
#
loop_
_entity.id
_entity.type
_entity.pdbx_description
1 polymer ?
#
loop_
_entity_poly.entity_id
_entity_poly.type
_entity_poly.pdbx_seq_one_letter_code
_entity_poly.pdbx_strand_id
1 'polypeptide(L)'
;ATVAVIALTLIPTYIISGRKKTTQADWEVADRSLPLYVVIGTQFASAMGGGMLVAHVGNAYTRGIGHFIYGVLASLPFIIIMVLAKWLRRNNFTTIPDVLAHFTNGNKLIRIVAGVMTVFVPFGWVTSQITAFGNIYSNLTGIDYTLLCVLFAVFALAFVMPSGLK
;
A
#
# COMPACT_ATOMS: atom_id res chain seq x y z
N ALA A 1 -2.71 12.32 20.94
CA ALA A 1 -2.19 11.04 20.45
C ALA A 1 -1.83 11.12 18.96
N THR A 2 -2.77 11.48 18.05
CA THR A 2 -2.59 11.47 16.59
C THR A 2 -1.45 12.37 16.12
N VAL A 3 -1.39 13.62 16.59
CA VAL A 3 -0.32 14.56 16.22
C VAL A 3 1.06 14.02 16.65
N ALA A 4 1.15 13.36 17.80
CA ALA A 4 2.39 12.77 18.27
C ALA A 4 2.85 11.61 17.38
N VAL A 5 1.94 10.75 16.90
CA VAL A 5 2.25 9.66 15.95
C VAL A 5 2.71 10.23 14.63
N ILE A 6 2.03 11.26 14.12
CA ILE A 6 2.39 11.97 12.90
C ILE A 6 3.81 12.57 13.00
N ALA A 7 4.11 13.28 14.09
CA ALA A 7 5.43 13.85 14.32
C ALA A 7 6.51 12.76 14.45
N LEU A 8 6.22 11.67 15.16
CA LEU A 8 7.13 10.55 15.36
C LEU A 8 7.50 9.83 14.05
N THR A 9 6.62 9.86 13.05
CA THR A 9 6.86 9.26 11.74
C THR A 9 7.50 10.23 10.75
N LEU A 10 7.05 11.48 10.71
CA LEU A 10 7.58 12.49 9.78
C LEU A 10 9.03 12.88 10.09
N ILE A 11 9.36 13.13 11.35
CA ILE A 11 10.68 13.65 11.73
C ILE A 11 11.80 12.67 11.32
N PRO A 12 11.77 11.37 11.69
CA PRO A 12 12.78 10.41 11.24
C PRO A 12 12.84 10.29 9.72
N THR A 13 11.68 10.29 9.04
CA THR A 13 11.61 10.17 7.58
C THR A 13 12.35 11.31 6.90
N TYR A 14 12.12 12.56 7.30
CA TYR A 14 12.83 13.72 6.74
C TYR A 14 14.33 13.72 7.06
N ILE A 15 14.72 13.32 8.28
CA ILE A 15 16.13 13.24 8.67
C ILE A 15 16.88 12.17 7.86
N ILE A 16 16.27 11.01 7.65
CA ILE A 16 16.89 9.89 6.92
C ILE A 16 16.91 10.19 5.42
N SER A 17 15.83 10.69 4.87
CA SER A 17 15.71 10.99 3.43
C SER A 17 16.62 12.14 3.01
N GLY A 18 16.82 13.16 3.83
CA GLY A 18 17.70 14.29 3.53
C GLY A 18 19.19 13.98 3.51
N ARG A 19 19.61 12.81 4.01
CA ARG A 19 21.03 12.45 4.14
C ARG A 19 21.62 11.65 2.96
N LYS A 20 20.82 11.11 2.05
CA LYS A 20 21.28 10.31 0.90
C LYS A 20 20.65 10.79 -0.40
N LYS A 21 21.48 10.94 -1.45
CA LYS A 21 20.98 11.04 -2.83
C LYS A 21 20.31 9.70 -3.18
N THR A 22 19.01 9.72 -3.35
CA THR A 22 18.20 8.54 -3.69
C THR A 22 18.33 8.27 -5.18
N THR A 23 18.81 7.09 -5.56
CA THR A 23 18.75 6.62 -6.95
C THR A 23 17.32 6.16 -7.27
N GLN A 24 16.96 6.03 -8.55
CA GLN A 24 15.65 5.54 -8.95
C GLN A 24 15.41 4.11 -8.40
N ALA A 25 16.40 3.24 -8.43
CA ALA A 25 16.33 1.88 -7.87
C ALA A 25 16.14 1.89 -6.33
N ASP A 26 16.79 2.82 -5.64
CA ASP A 26 16.58 3.03 -4.20
C ASP A 26 15.14 3.45 -3.91
N TRP A 27 14.56 4.31 -4.74
CA TRP A 27 13.22 4.83 -4.54
C TRP A 27 12.14 3.76 -4.80
N GLU A 28 12.31 2.95 -5.85
CA GLU A 28 11.32 1.94 -6.27
C GLU A 28 11.37 0.64 -5.44
N VAL A 29 12.57 0.15 -5.12
CA VAL A 29 12.75 -1.19 -4.51
C VAL A 29 13.73 -1.21 -3.33
N ALA A 30 14.10 -0.05 -2.78
CA ALA A 30 15.06 0.11 -1.69
C ALA A 30 16.36 -0.69 -1.93
N ASP A 31 16.84 -0.69 -3.19
CA ASP A 31 18.02 -1.44 -3.67
C ASP A 31 17.99 -2.93 -3.30
N ARG A 32 16.80 -3.49 -3.06
CA ARG A 32 16.55 -4.89 -2.63
C ARG A 32 17.33 -5.30 -1.36
N SER A 33 17.71 -4.33 -0.53
CA SER A 33 18.57 -4.50 0.65
C SER A 33 17.80 -4.57 1.97
N LEU A 34 16.47 -4.47 1.94
CA LEU A 34 15.64 -4.46 3.15
C LEU A 34 15.71 -5.81 3.88
N PRO A 35 15.94 -5.81 5.20
CA PRO A 35 15.90 -7.03 5.99
C PRO A 35 14.46 -7.59 6.06
N LEU A 36 14.37 -8.91 6.22
CA LEU A 36 13.09 -9.64 6.15
C LEU A 36 12.01 -9.10 7.10
N TYR A 37 12.39 -8.73 8.33
CA TYR A 37 11.43 -8.21 9.32
C TYR A 37 10.82 -6.86 8.90
N VAL A 38 11.59 -6.02 8.19
CA VAL A 38 11.09 -4.75 7.63
C VAL A 38 10.10 -5.03 6.50
N VAL A 39 10.43 -5.98 5.61
CA VAL A 39 9.53 -6.37 4.51
C VAL A 39 8.22 -6.94 5.06
N ILE A 40 8.28 -7.82 6.07
CA ILE A 40 7.09 -8.37 6.72
C ILE A 40 6.26 -7.26 7.37
N GLY A 41 6.91 -6.36 8.13
CA GLY A 41 6.23 -5.24 8.78
C GLY A 41 5.57 -4.28 7.79
N THR A 42 6.26 -3.94 6.70
CA THR A 42 5.72 -3.08 5.63
C THR A 42 4.55 -3.73 4.94
N GLN A 43 4.66 -5.01 4.60
CA GLN A 43 3.57 -5.76 3.95
C GLN A 43 2.34 -5.85 4.87
N PHE A 44 2.55 -6.13 6.16
CA PHE A 44 1.48 -6.15 7.15
C PHE A 44 0.81 -4.77 7.27
N ALA A 45 1.59 -3.70 7.41
CA ALA A 45 1.08 -2.34 7.50
C ALA A 45 0.31 -1.91 6.24
N SER A 46 0.78 -2.33 5.06
CA SER A 46 0.08 -2.08 3.78
C SER A 46 -1.25 -2.82 3.68
N ALA A 47 -1.32 -4.04 4.21
CA ALA A 47 -2.54 -4.85 4.18
C ALA A 47 -3.56 -4.43 5.25
N MET A 48 -3.09 -4.03 6.44
CA MET A 48 -3.94 -3.72 7.60
C MET A 48 -4.22 -2.22 7.73
N GLY A 49 -4.68 -1.60 6.66
CA GLY A 49 -5.08 -0.19 6.68
C GLY A 49 -6.43 0.07 7.35
N GLY A 50 -6.67 1.32 7.76
CA GLY A 50 -7.90 1.74 8.43
C GLY A 50 -9.16 1.44 7.62
N GLY A 51 -9.15 1.66 6.31
CA GLY A 51 -10.26 1.33 5.42
C GLY A 51 -10.58 -0.16 5.40
N MET A 52 -9.55 -1.01 5.38
CA MET A 52 -9.72 -2.46 5.46
C MET A 52 -10.33 -2.87 6.81
N LEU A 53 -9.79 -2.40 7.92
CA LEU A 53 -10.29 -2.74 9.26
C LEU A 53 -11.78 -2.33 9.40
N VAL A 54 -12.13 -1.10 9.05
CA VAL A 54 -13.53 -0.61 9.14
C VAL A 54 -14.45 -1.41 8.23
N ALA A 55 -14.07 -1.65 6.99
CA ALA A 55 -14.87 -2.40 6.03
C ALA A 55 -15.03 -3.87 6.44
N HIS A 56 -13.96 -4.53 6.89
CA HIS A 56 -14.05 -5.92 7.31
C HIS A 56 -14.85 -6.10 8.60
N VAL A 57 -14.71 -5.21 9.59
CA VAL A 57 -15.53 -5.27 10.80
C VAL A 57 -17.01 -5.06 10.48
N GLY A 58 -17.34 -4.06 9.67
CA GLY A 58 -18.72 -3.79 9.24
C GLY A 58 -19.33 -4.95 8.43
N ASN A 59 -18.57 -5.53 7.50
CA ASN A 59 -19.02 -6.67 6.71
C ASN A 59 -19.13 -7.96 7.56
N ALA A 60 -18.24 -8.16 8.52
CA ALA A 60 -18.33 -9.30 9.44
C ALA A 60 -19.60 -9.21 10.30
N TYR A 61 -19.94 -8.02 10.76
CA TYR A 61 -21.16 -7.77 11.52
C TYR A 61 -22.43 -8.06 10.71
N THR A 62 -22.46 -7.65 9.44
CA THR A 62 -23.66 -7.76 8.60
C THR A 62 -23.79 -9.09 7.88
N ARG A 63 -22.68 -9.73 7.49
CA ARG A 63 -22.62 -10.97 6.68
C ARG A 63 -22.18 -12.19 7.44
N GLY A 64 -21.74 -12.04 8.70
CA GLY A 64 -21.34 -13.16 9.57
C GLY A 64 -20.24 -14.05 8.98
N ILE A 65 -20.45 -15.36 9.05
CA ILE A 65 -19.47 -16.38 8.61
C ILE A 65 -19.08 -16.26 7.12
N GLY A 66 -19.98 -15.76 6.27
CA GLY A 66 -19.68 -15.56 4.85
C GLY A 66 -18.52 -14.60 4.62
N HIS A 67 -18.39 -13.56 5.47
CA HIS A 67 -17.25 -12.64 5.39
C HIS A 67 -15.93 -13.25 5.86
N PHE A 68 -15.98 -14.16 6.82
CA PHE A 68 -14.80 -14.94 7.24
C PHE A 68 -14.28 -15.82 6.08
N ILE A 69 -15.17 -16.53 5.39
CA ILE A 69 -14.83 -17.34 4.22
C ILE A 69 -14.20 -16.47 3.13
N TYR A 70 -14.76 -15.29 2.87
CA TYR A 70 -14.15 -14.31 1.95
C TYR A 70 -12.72 -13.96 2.35
N GLY A 71 -12.45 -13.68 3.62
CA GLY A 71 -11.11 -13.37 4.13
C GLY A 71 -10.10 -14.49 3.90
N VAL A 72 -10.51 -15.75 4.13
CA VAL A 72 -9.67 -16.92 3.84
C VAL A 72 -9.38 -17.02 2.34
N LEU A 73 -10.40 -16.93 1.49
CA LEU A 73 -10.23 -16.99 0.03
C LEU A 73 -9.37 -15.85 -0.51
N ALA A 74 -9.51 -14.65 0.02
CA ALA A 74 -8.68 -13.48 -0.34
C ALA A 74 -7.20 -13.65 0.04
N SER A 75 -6.88 -14.58 0.96
CA SER A 75 -5.51 -14.87 1.36
C SER A 75 -4.82 -15.89 0.44
N LEU A 76 -5.55 -16.67 -0.34
CA LEU A 76 -4.98 -17.70 -1.22
C LEU A 76 -3.97 -17.18 -2.25
N PRO A 77 -4.16 -16.02 -2.89
CA PRO A 77 -3.16 -15.46 -3.81
C PRO A 77 -1.78 -15.27 -3.19
N PHE A 78 -1.69 -14.99 -1.88
CA PHE A 78 -0.40 -14.87 -1.20
C PHE A 78 0.37 -16.18 -1.16
N ILE A 79 -0.32 -17.33 -1.06
CA ILE A 79 0.31 -18.66 -1.13
C ILE A 79 0.91 -18.88 -2.52
N ILE A 80 0.21 -18.48 -3.58
CA ILE A 80 0.71 -18.57 -4.96
C ILE A 80 1.95 -17.71 -5.13
N ILE A 81 1.92 -16.46 -4.63
CA ILE A 81 3.07 -15.55 -4.68
C ILE A 81 4.25 -16.14 -3.89
N MET A 82 4.02 -16.76 -2.75
CA MET A 82 5.07 -17.40 -1.94
C MET A 82 5.78 -18.52 -2.72
N VAL A 83 5.02 -19.36 -3.43
CA VAL A 83 5.60 -20.43 -4.27
C VAL A 83 6.41 -19.83 -5.43
N LEU A 84 5.91 -18.77 -6.04
CA LEU A 84 6.56 -18.09 -7.18
C LEU A 84 7.69 -17.14 -6.75
N ALA A 85 7.81 -16.80 -5.47
CA ALA A 85 8.73 -15.75 -5.00
C ALA A 85 10.19 -15.96 -5.43
N LYS A 86 10.69 -17.22 -5.36
CA LYS A 86 12.05 -17.56 -5.77
C LYS A 86 12.27 -17.34 -7.27
N TRP A 87 11.28 -17.67 -8.08
CA TRP A 87 11.31 -17.48 -9.52
C TRP A 87 11.24 -15.99 -9.89
N LEU A 88 10.32 -15.24 -9.28
CA LEU A 88 10.17 -13.79 -9.47
C LEU A 88 11.48 -13.07 -9.14
N ARG A 89 12.11 -13.41 -8.03
CA ARG A 89 13.37 -12.80 -7.61
C ARG A 89 14.53 -13.10 -8.57
N ARG A 90 14.59 -14.31 -9.13
CA ARG A 90 15.64 -14.69 -10.08
C ARG A 90 15.55 -13.93 -11.41
N ASN A 91 14.35 -13.60 -11.85
CA ASN A 91 14.14 -12.87 -13.11
C ASN A 91 14.24 -11.34 -12.94
N ASN A 92 14.49 -10.84 -11.73
CA ASN A 92 14.65 -9.41 -11.44
C ASN A 92 13.50 -8.51 -11.90
N PHE A 93 12.27 -9.04 -11.97
CA PHE A 93 11.11 -8.21 -12.31
C PHE A 93 10.91 -7.10 -11.29
N THR A 94 10.61 -5.89 -11.77
CA THR A 94 10.35 -4.73 -10.94
C THR A 94 8.86 -4.52 -10.73
N THR A 95 8.07 -4.81 -11.76
CA THR A 95 6.63 -4.56 -11.75
C THR A 95 5.82 -5.78 -12.22
N ILE A 96 4.54 -5.82 -11.85
CA ILE A 96 3.60 -6.85 -12.34
C ILE A 96 3.47 -6.83 -13.87
N PRO A 97 3.38 -5.67 -14.55
CA PRO A 97 3.43 -5.60 -16.01
C PRO A 97 4.65 -6.27 -16.63
N ASP A 98 5.82 -6.24 -16.00
CA ASP A 98 7.01 -6.91 -16.52
C ASP A 98 6.88 -8.43 -16.49
N VAL A 99 6.25 -8.96 -15.42
CA VAL A 99 5.94 -10.40 -15.31
C VAL A 99 5.00 -10.83 -16.43
N LEU A 100 3.93 -10.07 -16.66
CA LEU A 100 2.96 -10.35 -17.73
C LEU A 100 3.59 -10.23 -19.13
N ALA A 101 4.44 -9.23 -19.35
CA ALA A 101 5.16 -9.07 -20.60
C ALA A 101 6.09 -10.26 -20.88
N HIS A 102 6.72 -10.82 -19.86
CA HIS A 102 7.56 -12.00 -19.98
C HIS A 102 6.77 -13.21 -20.51
N PHE A 103 5.57 -13.46 -19.98
CA PHE A 103 4.71 -14.58 -20.43
C PHE A 103 4.05 -14.37 -21.79
N THR A 104 3.96 -13.12 -22.25
CA THR A 104 3.26 -12.75 -23.50
C THR A 104 4.22 -12.33 -24.62
N ASN A 105 5.48 -12.78 -24.56
CA ASN A 105 6.52 -12.45 -25.54
C ASN A 105 6.63 -10.92 -25.82
N GLY A 106 6.47 -10.10 -24.80
CA GLY A 106 6.60 -8.65 -24.92
C GLY A 106 5.43 -7.94 -25.59
N ASN A 107 4.23 -8.50 -25.58
CA ASN A 107 3.05 -7.88 -26.15
C ASN A 107 2.78 -6.51 -25.52
N LYS A 108 2.90 -5.43 -26.34
CA LYS A 108 2.75 -4.04 -25.89
C LYS A 108 1.35 -3.75 -25.32
N LEU A 109 0.30 -4.31 -25.92
CA LEU A 109 -1.08 -4.08 -25.47
C LEU A 109 -1.28 -4.61 -24.06
N ILE A 110 -0.83 -5.83 -23.79
CA ILE A 110 -0.94 -6.47 -22.46
C ILE A 110 -0.15 -5.67 -21.44
N ARG A 111 1.06 -5.22 -21.80
CA ARG A 111 1.89 -4.39 -20.90
C ARG A 111 1.23 -3.05 -20.55
N ILE A 112 0.60 -2.38 -21.54
CA ILE A 112 -0.11 -1.11 -21.31
C ILE A 112 -1.34 -1.34 -20.42
N VAL A 113 -2.18 -2.33 -20.73
CA VAL A 113 -3.38 -2.64 -19.95
C VAL A 113 -3.00 -3.00 -18.50
N ALA A 114 -1.99 -3.85 -18.33
CA ALA A 114 -1.49 -4.20 -17.01
C ALA A 114 -0.93 -2.98 -16.26
N GLY A 115 -0.20 -2.09 -16.95
CA GLY A 115 0.30 -0.84 -16.37
C GLY A 115 -0.82 0.07 -15.89
N VAL A 116 -1.86 0.24 -16.70
CA VAL A 116 -3.04 1.02 -16.33
C VAL A 116 -3.73 0.41 -15.09
N MET A 117 -3.94 -0.91 -15.08
CA MET A 117 -4.57 -1.59 -13.94
C MET A 117 -3.76 -1.50 -12.65
N THR A 118 -2.42 -1.55 -12.75
CA THR A 118 -1.53 -1.36 -11.58
C THR A 118 -1.60 0.03 -10.97
N VAL A 119 -2.07 1.04 -11.69
CA VAL A 119 -2.32 2.38 -11.16
C VAL A 119 -3.72 2.47 -10.54
N PHE A 120 -4.74 1.98 -11.24
CA PHE A 120 -6.14 2.11 -10.79
C PHE A 120 -6.44 1.32 -9.51
N VAL A 121 -5.91 0.12 -9.34
CA VAL A 121 -6.18 -0.72 -8.17
C VAL A 121 -5.65 -0.08 -6.87
N PRO A 122 -4.37 0.34 -6.77
CA PRO A 122 -3.88 1.05 -5.60
C PRO A 122 -4.57 2.40 -5.36
N PHE A 123 -5.00 3.10 -6.40
CA PHE A 123 -5.76 4.34 -6.25
C PHE A 123 -7.06 4.14 -5.49
N GLY A 124 -7.83 3.09 -5.82
CA GLY A 124 -9.02 2.70 -5.06
C GLY A 124 -8.69 2.36 -3.60
N TRP A 125 -7.54 1.73 -3.35
CA TRP A 125 -7.07 1.42 -2.00
C TRP A 125 -6.76 2.68 -1.19
N VAL A 126 -6.01 3.62 -1.76
CA VAL A 126 -5.69 4.92 -1.13
C VAL A 126 -6.97 5.70 -0.83
N THR A 127 -7.92 5.74 -1.76
CA THR A 127 -9.21 6.41 -1.57
C THR A 127 -9.95 5.82 -0.37
N SER A 128 -9.97 4.49 -0.21
CA SER A 128 -10.62 3.84 0.94
C SER A 128 -9.96 4.19 2.28
N GLN A 129 -8.65 4.40 2.32
CA GLN A 129 -7.94 4.83 3.53
C GLN A 129 -8.29 6.27 3.91
N ILE A 130 -8.32 7.17 2.92
CA ILE A 130 -8.66 8.58 3.13
C ILE A 130 -10.11 8.70 3.65
N THR A 131 -11.04 7.99 3.03
CA THR A 131 -12.45 8.01 3.45
C THR A 131 -12.67 7.41 4.84
N ALA A 132 -11.99 6.31 5.17
CA ALA A 132 -12.05 5.72 6.49
C ALA A 132 -11.52 6.67 7.58
N PHE A 133 -10.39 7.32 7.32
CA PHE A 133 -9.84 8.34 8.22
C PHE A 133 -10.83 9.49 8.41
N GLY A 134 -11.35 10.06 7.31
CA GLY A 134 -12.34 11.15 7.36
C GLY A 134 -13.57 10.77 8.18
N ASN A 135 -14.13 9.59 7.98
CA ASN A 135 -15.31 9.12 8.72
C ASN A 135 -15.02 8.95 10.23
N ILE A 136 -13.92 8.29 10.58
CA ILE A 136 -13.58 8.04 12.00
C ILE A 136 -13.37 9.38 12.73
N TYR A 137 -12.55 10.26 12.17
CA TYR A 137 -12.18 11.51 12.84
C TYR A 137 -13.32 12.53 12.81
N SER A 138 -14.14 12.61 11.76
CA SER A 138 -15.32 13.46 11.73
C SER A 138 -16.31 13.07 12.83
N ASN A 139 -16.56 11.79 13.02
CA ASN A 139 -17.44 11.30 14.07
C ASN A 139 -16.89 11.54 15.50
N LEU A 140 -15.56 11.51 15.66
CA LEU A 140 -14.93 11.72 16.98
C LEU A 140 -14.77 13.20 17.36
N THR A 141 -14.53 14.06 16.38
CA THR A 141 -14.14 15.46 16.62
C THR A 141 -15.22 16.47 16.25
N GLY A 142 -16.22 16.06 15.45
CA GLY A 142 -17.23 16.97 14.88
C GLY A 142 -16.70 17.87 13.76
N ILE A 143 -15.42 17.69 13.33
CA ILE A 143 -14.84 18.45 12.23
C ILE A 143 -15.41 17.94 10.90
N ASP A 144 -15.54 18.87 9.94
CA ASP A 144 -16.06 18.53 8.60
C ASP A 144 -15.28 17.39 7.95
N TYR A 145 -16.03 16.41 7.42
CA TYR A 145 -15.50 15.21 6.77
C TYR A 145 -14.59 15.53 5.58
N THR A 146 -15.02 16.48 4.73
CA THR A 146 -14.29 16.84 3.52
C THR A 146 -12.94 17.49 3.85
N LEU A 147 -12.94 18.39 4.85
CA LEU A 147 -11.72 19.02 5.34
C LEU A 147 -10.73 17.99 5.86
N LEU A 148 -11.18 17.00 6.65
CA LEU A 148 -10.33 15.92 7.16
C LEU A 148 -9.76 15.05 6.05
N CYS A 149 -10.57 14.70 5.04
CA CYS A 149 -10.10 13.94 3.89
C CYS A 149 -9.00 14.69 3.11
N VAL A 150 -9.19 15.98 2.86
CA VAL A 150 -8.19 16.82 2.16
C VAL A 150 -6.91 16.95 2.99
N LEU A 151 -7.02 17.23 4.27
CA LEU A 151 -5.85 17.33 5.17
C LEU A 151 -5.07 16.03 5.20
N PHE A 152 -5.75 14.88 5.30
CA PHE A 152 -5.10 13.59 5.32
C PHE A 152 -4.45 13.24 3.98
N ALA A 153 -5.09 13.57 2.86
CA ALA A 153 -4.51 13.38 1.53
C ALA A 153 -3.23 14.21 1.33
N VAL A 154 -3.26 15.49 1.72
CA VAL A 154 -2.09 16.37 1.67
C VAL A 154 -0.96 15.85 2.57
N PHE A 155 -1.30 15.41 3.77
CA PHE A 155 -0.36 14.81 4.70
C PHE A 155 0.29 13.54 4.12
N ALA A 156 -0.50 12.64 3.54
CA ALA A 156 -0.01 11.40 2.93
C ALA A 156 0.94 11.71 1.76
N LEU A 157 0.62 12.67 0.91
CA LEU A 157 1.50 13.13 -0.17
C LEU A 157 2.81 13.70 0.37
N ALA A 158 2.75 14.58 1.36
CA ALA A 158 3.93 15.16 2.00
C ALA A 158 4.84 14.11 2.64
N PHE A 159 4.28 12.98 3.10
CA PHE A 159 5.04 11.87 3.66
C PHE A 159 5.71 11.00 2.59
N VAL A 160 4.99 10.70 1.50
CA VAL A 160 5.47 9.74 0.47
C VAL A 160 6.44 10.38 -0.51
N MET A 161 6.21 11.63 -0.92
CA MET A 161 7.02 12.28 -1.97
C MET A 161 8.53 12.36 -1.68
N PRO A 162 9.00 12.61 -0.45
CA PRO A 162 10.44 12.75 -0.20
C PRO A 162 11.22 11.44 -0.17
N SER A 163 10.59 10.33 0.21
CA SER A 163 11.32 9.11 0.57
C SER A 163 10.99 7.87 -0.27
N GLY A 164 9.87 7.85 -0.98
CA GLY A 164 9.47 6.64 -1.70
C GLY A 164 9.32 5.43 -0.76
N LEU A 165 10.01 4.33 -1.06
CA LEU A 165 10.06 3.09 -0.26
C LEU A 165 11.11 3.08 0.87
N LYS A 166 11.90 4.16 1.01
CA LYS A 166 12.91 4.29 2.07
C LYS A 166 12.39 4.89 3.34
#